data_fa4a140b962f3a45df5663f50cc77270
#
_entry.id   fa4a140b962f3a45df5663f50cc77270
#
_cell.length_a   1.000
_cell.length_b   1.000
_cell.length_c   1.000
_cell.angle_alpha   90.00
_cell.angle_beta   90.00
_cell.angle_gamma   90.00
#
_symmetry.space_group_name_H-M   'P 1'
#
loop_
_entity.id
_entity.type
_entity.pdbx_description
1 polymer ?
#
loop_
_entity_poly.entity_id
_entity_poly.type
_entity_poly.pdbx_seq_one_letter_code
_entity_poly.pdbx_strand_id
1 'polypeptide(L)'
;MIMKILRFLLFFLILNFSNSLTTLANWKDEVSELNVGLLGGENEADRLKNNECWRKYLEKKLNIPINFFPASDYAGVIHGLLGKTLDYASIGASGYAAIYIEQPNAVEPLITIRELDGSIGYKSAMYVRKDSGIYSIEDMEGKSIAWADPNSTSGYLVPFFELTKNGINPNIFFERTGFSGGHEQGVIAVINKQYDAGVTWVSGTGKAEDGFDRGMLKNMMKKGLLDIDDLRVIWQSELIINGPHVVR
;
A
#
# COMPACT_ATOMS: atom_id res chain seq x y z
N MET A 1 -42.66 -61.24 -5.71
CA MET A 1 -41.98 -60.45 -6.76
C MET A 1 -41.68 -58.99 -6.33
N ILE A 2 -42.63 -58.33 -5.72
CA ILE A 2 -42.51 -56.92 -5.25
C ILE A 2 -41.40 -56.70 -4.21
N MET A 3 -41.22 -57.64 -3.26
CA MET A 3 -40.21 -57.55 -2.19
C MET A 3 -38.75 -57.68 -2.66
N LYS A 4 -38.52 -58.35 -3.79
CA LYS A 4 -37.17 -58.45 -4.41
C LYS A 4 -36.80 -57.16 -5.18
N ILE A 5 -37.78 -56.50 -5.80
CA ILE A 5 -37.60 -55.24 -6.51
C ILE A 5 -37.34 -54.11 -5.49
N LEU A 6 -38.01 -54.10 -4.34
CA LEU A 6 -37.80 -53.08 -3.29
C LEU A 6 -36.39 -53.19 -2.65
N ARG A 7 -35.88 -54.43 -2.47
CA ARG A 7 -34.51 -54.63 -2.00
C ARG A 7 -33.43 -54.19 -3.02
N PHE A 8 -33.71 -54.37 -4.30
CA PHE A 8 -32.79 -53.93 -5.36
C PHE A 8 -32.77 -52.42 -5.50
N LEU A 9 -33.89 -51.75 -5.38
CA LEU A 9 -34.01 -50.28 -5.37
C LEU A 9 -33.35 -49.66 -4.15
N LEU A 10 -33.45 -50.27 -2.96
CA LEU A 10 -32.76 -49.79 -1.76
C LEU A 10 -31.23 -49.95 -1.84
N PHE A 11 -30.75 -51.01 -2.46
CA PHE A 11 -29.32 -51.26 -2.69
C PHE A 11 -28.73 -50.29 -3.70
N PHE A 12 -29.50 -49.89 -4.73
CA PHE A 12 -29.10 -48.90 -5.72
C PHE A 12 -29.10 -47.48 -5.16
N LEU A 13 -30.01 -47.14 -4.23
CA LEU A 13 -30.04 -45.87 -3.52
C LEU A 13 -28.82 -45.71 -2.57
N ILE A 14 -28.43 -46.78 -1.89
CA ILE A 14 -27.27 -46.77 -0.99
C ILE A 14 -25.96 -46.63 -1.77
N LEU A 15 -25.83 -47.24 -2.95
CA LEU A 15 -24.65 -47.12 -3.80
C LEU A 15 -24.45 -45.71 -4.41
N ASN A 16 -25.55 -44.96 -4.60
CA ASN A 16 -25.45 -43.60 -5.10
C ASN A 16 -25.17 -42.54 -4.01
N PHE A 17 -25.39 -42.88 -2.72
CA PHE A 17 -25.03 -41.99 -1.61
C PHE A 17 -23.58 -42.08 -1.17
N SER A 18 -22.84 -43.11 -1.64
CA SER A 18 -21.48 -43.36 -1.21
C SER A 18 -20.42 -42.63 -2.04
N ASN A 19 -20.80 -41.93 -3.10
CA ASN A 19 -19.85 -41.26 -4.00
C ASN A 19 -19.82 -39.72 -3.90
N SER A 20 -20.49 -39.15 -2.89
CA SER A 20 -20.32 -37.73 -2.57
C SER A 20 -19.33 -37.53 -1.40
N LEU A 21 -18.20 -38.22 -1.45
CA LEU A 21 -17.01 -37.69 -0.82
C LEU A 21 -16.59 -36.49 -1.69
N THR A 22 -17.14 -35.32 -1.38
CA THR A 22 -16.46 -34.08 -1.73
C THR A 22 -15.08 -34.18 -1.08
N THR A 23 -14.09 -34.63 -1.85
CA THR A 23 -12.71 -34.34 -1.55
C THR A 23 -12.70 -32.82 -1.41
N LEU A 24 -12.59 -32.32 -0.17
CA LEU A 24 -12.22 -30.93 0.05
C LEU A 24 -10.90 -30.78 -0.72
N ALA A 25 -10.98 -30.14 -1.89
CA ALA A 25 -9.79 -29.88 -2.69
C ALA A 25 -8.80 -29.22 -1.74
N ASN A 26 -7.65 -29.84 -1.56
CA ASN A 26 -6.61 -29.24 -0.75
C ASN A 26 -6.16 -28.01 -1.53
N TRP A 27 -6.40 -26.82 -1.00
CA TRP A 27 -6.02 -25.56 -1.68
C TRP A 27 -4.55 -25.56 -2.17
N LYS A 28 -3.67 -26.37 -1.53
CA LYS A 28 -2.26 -26.54 -1.94
C LYS A 28 -2.09 -27.29 -3.26
N ASP A 29 -3.10 -28.02 -3.71
CA ASP A 29 -3.07 -28.67 -5.01
C ASP A 29 -3.30 -27.64 -6.14
N GLU A 30 -3.90 -26.50 -5.79
CA GLU A 30 -4.19 -25.38 -6.69
C GLU A 30 -3.15 -24.25 -6.59
N VAL A 31 -2.57 -24.04 -5.37
CA VAL A 31 -1.61 -22.96 -5.08
C VAL A 31 -0.28 -23.59 -4.65
N SER A 32 0.65 -23.70 -5.60
CA SER A 32 1.98 -24.28 -5.35
C SER A 32 3.00 -23.30 -4.77
N GLU A 33 2.79 -22.01 -4.94
CA GLU A 33 3.62 -20.90 -4.43
C GLU A 33 2.77 -19.65 -4.26
N LEU A 34 3.25 -18.67 -3.52
CA LEU A 34 2.59 -17.37 -3.34
C LEU A 34 3.51 -16.24 -3.80
N ASN A 35 3.09 -15.51 -4.81
CA ASN A 35 3.80 -14.39 -5.38
C ASN A 35 3.30 -13.09 -4.76
N VAL A 36 4.15 -12.45 -3.96
CA VAL A 36 3.82 -11.29 -3.14
C VAL A 36 4.44 -10.03 -3.71
N GLY A 37 3.59 -9.06 -4.09
CA GLY A 37 4.03 -7.74 -4.51
C GLY A 37 4.45 -6.88 -3.33
N LEU A 38 5.66 -6.33 -3.40
CA LEU A 38 6.14 -5.30 -2.48
C LEU A 38 6.03 -3.94 -3.18
N LEU A 39 5.18 -3.08 -2.61
CA LEU A 39 4.86 -1.77 -3.19
C LEU A 39 6.12 -0.91 -3.34
N GLY A 40 6.24 -0.19 -4.47
CA GLY A 40 7.33 0.72 -4.76
C GLY A 40 7.39 1.96 -3.84
N GLY A 41 8.34 2.84 -4.10
CA GLY A 41 8.44 4.14 -3.42
C GLY A 41 9.38 4.21 -2.22
N GLU A 42 10.06 3.13 -1.90
CA GLU A 42 11.14 3.05 -0.91
C GLU A 42 12.32 2.24 -1.49
N ASN A 43 13.47 2.28 -0.82
CA ASN A 43 14.63 1.49 -1.24
C ASN A 43 14.30 0.00 -1.29
N GLU A 44 14.62 -0.66 -2.42
CA GLU A 44 14.29 -2.06 -2.67
C GLU A 44 14.94 -3.02 -1.67
N ALA A 45 16.24 -2.84 -1.37
CA ALA A 45 16.95 -3.69 -0.44
C ALA A 45 16.35 -3.62 0.97
N ASP A 46 15.92 -2.45 1.40
CA ASP A 46 15.25 -2.25 2.68
C ASP A 46 13.86 -2.92 2.70
N ARG A 47 13.10 -2.81 1.62
CA ARG A 47 11.79 -3.49 1.50
C ARG A 47 11.94 -5.00 1.62
N LEU A 48 12.88 -5.60 0.92
CA LEU A 48 13.16 -7.03 1.01
C LEU A 48 13.60 -7.41 2.43
N LYS A 49 14.57 -6.71 2.99
CA LYS A 49 15.09 -6.96 4.34
C LYS A 49 14.01 -6.84 5.43
N ASN A 50 13.19 -5.80 5.38
CA ASN A 50 12.17 -5.54 6.38
C ASN A 50 11.04 -6.58 6.35
N ASN A 51 10.80 -7.21 5.21
CA ASN A 51 9.75 -8.21 5.04
C ASN A 51 10.26 -9.67 5.15
N GLU A 52 11.58 -9.91 5.27
CA GLU A 52 12.16 -11.26 5.28
C GLU A 52 11.66 -12.12 6.45
N CYS A 53 11.48 -11.54 7.64
CA CYS A 53 10.93 -12.27 8.79
C CYS A 53 9.49 -12.75 8.52
N TRP A 54 8.68 -11.89 7.91
CA TRP A 54 7.31 -12.20 7.52
C TRP A 54 7.26 -13.26 6.40
N ARG A 55 8.13 -13.16 5.39
CA ARG A 55 8.28 -14.17 4.34
C ARG A 55 8.51 -15.56 4.92
N LYS A 56 9.52 -15.70 5.79
CA LYS A 56 9.85 -16.98 6.45
C LYS A 56 8.72 -17.50 7.32
N TYR A 57 8.01 -16.60 8.00
CA TYR A 57 6.85 -16.97 8.81
C TYR A 57 5.73 -17.56 7.93
N LEU A 58 5.41 -16.91 6.81
CA LEU A 58 4.40 -17.42 5.87
C LEU A 58 4.81 -18.76 5.25
N GLU A 59 6.05 -18.90 4.77
CA GLU A 59 6.55 -20.17 4.24
C GLU A 59 6.37 -21.32 5.24
N LYS A 60 6.74 -21.06 6.49
CA LYS A 60 6.55 -22.06 7.57
C LYS A 60 5.09 -22.38 7.82
N LYS A 61 4.20 -21.40 7.79
CA LYS A 61 2.77 -21.56 8.10
C LYS A 61 1.99 -22.20 6.96
N LEU A 62 2.25 -21.76 5.76
CA LEU A 62 1.55 -22.23 4.57
C LEU A 62 2.18 -23.49 3.99
N ASN A 63 3.47 -23.72 4.25
CA ASN A 63 4.27 -24.82 3.71
C ASN A 63 4.27 -24.84 2.17
N ILE A 64 4.41 -23.66 1.57
CA ILE A 64 4.65 -23.37 0.16
C ILE A 64 5.70 -22.28 0.03
N PRO A 65 6.42 -22.16 -1.10
CA PRO A 65 7.33 -21.04 -1.37
C PRO A 65 6.62 -19.70 -1.35
N ILE A 66 7.27 -18.67 -0.81
CA ILE A 66 6.82 -17.27 -0.82
C ILE A 66 7.84 -16.45 -1.58
N ASN A 67 7.45 -15.97 -2.76
CA ASN A 67 8.29 -15.17 -3.64
C ASN A 67 7.95 -13.69 -3.51
N PHE A 68 8.94 -12.86 -3.15
CA PHE A 68 8.77 -11.42 -3.13
C PHE A 68 9.13 -10.79 -4.47
N PHE A 69 8.27 -9.91 -4.96
CA PHE A 69 8.45 -9.13 -6.17
C PHE A 69 8.44 -7.64 -5.81
N PRO A 70 9.62 -7.03 -5.59
CA PRO A 70 9.71 -5.60 -5.33
C PRO A 70 9.46 -4.82 -6.62
N ALA A 71 8.32 -4.16 -6.71
CA ALA A 71 8.01 -3.31 -7.85
C ALA A 71 8.80 -1.98 -7.79
N SER A 72 9.14 -1.40 -8.93
CA SER A 72 9.79 -0.09 -9.01
C SER A 72 8.85 1.04 -8.55
N ASP A 73 7.55 0.88 -8.84
CA ASP A 73 6.49 1.85 -8.57
C ASP A 73 5.19 1.17 -8.15
N TYR A 74 4.16 1.96 -7.89
CA TYR A 74 2.85 1.47 -7.50
C TYR A 74 2.12 0.74 -8.64
N ALA A 75 2.30 1.22 -9.87
CA ALA A 75 1.68 0.64 -11.06
C ALA A 75 2.14 -0.81 -11.28
N GLY A 76 3.40 -1.13 -11.00
CA GLY A 76 3.94 -2.48 -11.12
C GLY A 76 3.19 -3.51 -10.26
N VAL A 77 2.80 -3.14 -9.03
CA VAL A 77 1.99 -4.03 -8.17
C VAL A 77 0.55 -4.12 -8.67
N ILE A 78 -0.06 -2.99 -9.05
CA ILE A 78 -1.43 -2.95 -9.58
C ILE A 78 -1.53 -3.85 -10.83
N HIS A 79 -0.65 -3.66 -11.80
CA HIS A 79 -0.64 -4.47 -13.02
C HIS A 79 -0.27 -5.94 -12.77
N GLY A 80 0.60 -6.21 -11.79
CA GLY A 80 0.93 -7.56 -11.38
C GLY A 80 -0.28 -8.33 -10.84
N LEU A 81 -1.11 -7.69 -10.02
CA LEU A 81 -2.36 -8.27 -9.52
C LEU A 81 -3.40 -8.45 -10.64
N LEU A 82 -3.62 -7.42 -11.47
CA LEU A 82 -4.54 -7.48 -12.62
C LEU A 82 -4.10 -8.53 -13.65
N GLY A 83 -2.80 -8.59 -13.94
CA GLY A 83 -2.18 -9.53 -14.87
C GLY A 83 -1.96 -10.94 -14.32
N LYS A 84 -2.36 -11.20 -13.06
CA LYS A 84 -2.27 -12.51 -12.38
C LYS A 84 -0.84 -13.04 -12.22
N THR A 85 0.14 -12.16 -12.19
CA THR A 85 1.54 -12.50 -11.88
C THR A 85 1.86 -12.33 -10.40
N LEU A 86 1.02 -11.60 -9.67
CA LEU A 86 1.05 -11.48 -8.22
C LEU A 86 -0.23 -12.05 -7.63
N ASP A 87 -0.12 -12.71 -6.48
CA ASP A 87 -1.24 -13.33 -5.77
C ASP A 87 -1.67 -12.51 -4.56
N TYR A 88 -0.75 -11.73 -3.99
CA TYR A 88 -0.97 -10.98 -2.76
C TYR A 88 -0.17 -9.69 -2.74
N ALA A 89 -0.74 -8.63 -2.18
CA ALA A 89 -0.02 -7.39 -1.85
C ALA A 89 -0.70 -6.61 -0.73
N SER A 90 0.09 -5.79 -0.01
CA SER A 90 -0.42 -4.68 0.80
C SER A 90 -0.38 -3.42 -0.04
N ILE A 91 -1.53 -2.78 -0.26
CA ILE A 91 -1.66 -1.62 -1.16
C ILE A 91 -2.38 -0.46 -0.48
N GLY A 92 -2.13 0.75 -0.92
CA GLY A 92 -2.88 1.91 -0.47
C GLY A 92 -4.33 1.89 -0.96
N ALA A 93 -5.21 2.66 -0.32
CA ALA A 93 -6.62 2.76 -0.69
C ALA A 93 -6.81 3.16 -2.16
N SER A 94 -5.98 4.06 -2.68
CA SER A 94 -5.99 4.47 -4.10
C SER A 94 -5.61 3.34 -5.05
N GLY A 95 -4.60 2.54 -4.71
CA GLY A 95 -4.20 1.37 -5.50
C GLY A 95 -5.31 0.32 -5.57
N TYR A 96 -5.98 0.07 -4.43
CA TYR A 96 -7.17 -0.79 -4.41
C TYR A 96 -8.30 -0.23 -5.26
N ALA A 97 -8.58 1.08 -5.15
CA ALA A 97 -9.59 1.73 -5.98
C ALA A 97 -9.27 1.64 -7.48
N ALA A 98 -8.01 1.82 -7.87
CA ALA A 98 -7.58 1.67 -9.26
C ALA A 98 -7.86 0.25 -9.80
N ILE A 99 -7.50 -0.79 -9.04
CA ILE A 99 -7.80 -2.18 -9.41
C ILE A 99 -9.31 -2.40 -9.52
N TYR A 100 -10.08 -1.92 -8.53
CA TYR A 100 -11.52 -2.10 -8.51
C TYR A 100 -12.24 -1.42 -9.68
N ILE A 101 -11.80 -0.23 -10.08
CA ILE A 101 -12.36 0.50 -11.23
C ILE A 101 -12.07 -0.25 -12.53
N GLU A 102 -10.86 -0.80 -12.68
CA GLU A 102 -10.46 -1.52 -13.90
C GLU A 102 -11.08 -2.91 -13.96
N GLN A 103 -11.03 -3.65 -12.86
CA GLN A 103 -11.58 -5.01 -12.77
C GLN A 103 -12.07 -5.30 -11.34
N PRO A 104 -13.37 -5.10 -11.03
CA PRO A 104 -13.92 -5.15 -9.67
C PRO A 104 -13.67 -6.45 -8.89
N ASN A 105 -13.51 -7.58 -9.58
CA ASN A 105 -13.32 -8.89 -8.98
C ASN A 105 -11.90 -9.43 -9.16
N ALA A 106 -10.92 -8.57 -9.50
CA ALA A 106 -9.54 -9.01 -9.70
C ALA A 106 -8.87 -9.43 -8.40
N VAL A 107 -9.22 -8.79 -7.30
CA VAL A 107 -8.69 -9.05 -5.96
C VAL A 107 -9.77 -8.96 -4.89
N GLU A 108 -9.58 -9.68 -3.80
CA GLU A 108 -10.41 -9.62 -2.60
C GLU A 108 -9.62 -8.94 -1.47
N PRO A 109 -10.18 -7.89 -0.80
CA PRO A 109 -9.57 -7.31 0.39
C PRO A 109 -9.79 -8.23 1.59
N LEU A 110 -8.69 -8.69 2.21
CA LEU A 110 -8.75 -9.62 3.34
C LEU A 110 -8.77 -8.91 4.69
N ILE A 111 -7.81 -8.02 4.90
CA ILE A 111 -7.57 -7.35 6.19
C ILE A 111 -7.02 -5.96 5.94
N THR A 112 -7.13 -5.12 6.96
CA THR A 112 -6.33 -3.90 7.11
C THR A 112 -5.59 -3.92 8.44
N ILE A 113 -4.53 -3.11 8.56
CA ILE A 113 -3.70 -3.07 9.76
C ILE A 113 -4.31 -2.12 10.78
N ARG A 114 -4.37 -2.55 12.03
CA ARG A 114 -4.46 -1.67 13.19
C ARG A 114 -3.07 -1.55 13.79
N GLU A 115 -2.63 -0.34 13.99
CA GLU A 115 -1.31 -0.07 14.53
C GLU A 115 -1.23 -0.36 16.04
N LEU A 116 -0.02 -0.47 16.59
CA LEU A 116 0.20 -0.80 18.00
C LEU A 116 -0.41 0.23 18.97
N ASP A 117 -0.51 1.50 18.56
CA ASP A 117 -1.16 2.57 19.31
C ASP A 117 -2.69 2.56 19.17
N GLY A 118 -3.25 1.59 18.45
CA GLY A 118 -4.68 1.43 18.19
C GLY A 118 -5.21 2.25 17.01
N SER A 119 -4.37 3.07 16.35
CA SER A 119 -4.80 3.83 15.18
C SER A 119 -5.12 2.90 14.00
N ILE A 120 -6.12 3.32 13.19
CA ILE A 120 -6.58 2.55 12.01
C ILE A 120 -6.20 3.25 10.71
N GLY A 121 -5.35 4.27 10.80
CA GLY A 121 -4.98 5.09 9.66
C GLY A 121 -3.71 5.90 9.90
N TYR A 122 -3.42 6.72 8.94
CA TYR A 122 -2.24 7.57 8.86
C TYR A 122 -2.62 8.92 8.22
N LYS A 123 -1.65 9.81 8.00
CA LYS A 123 -1.88 11.10 7.35
C LYS A 123 -0.90 11.31 6.21
N SER A 124 -1.29 12.15 5.26
CA SER A 124 -0.36 12.82 4.37
C SER A 124 0.24 14.03 5.08
N ALA A 125 1.52 14.30 4.87
CA ALA A 125 2.18 15.49 5.34
C ALA A 125 2.95 16.16 4.19
N MET A 126 2.77 17.47 4.05
CA MET A 126 3.59 18.30 3.16
C MET A 126 4.74 18.89 3.96
N TYR A 127 5.92 18.76 3.45
CA TYR A 127 7.16 19.22 4.08
C TYR A 127 7.98 20.07 3.12
N VAL A 128 8.74 20.99 3.70
CA VAL A 128 9.67 21.89 3.01
C VAL A 128 10.99 21.90 3.76
N ARG A 129 12.06 22.41 3.17
CA ARG A 129 13.27 22.67 3.91
C ARG A 129 13.04 23.77 4.96
N LYS A 130 13.68 23.63 6.12
CA LYS A 130 13.58 24.59 7.23
C LYS A 130 14.15 25.98 6.86
N ASP A 131 15.16 25.99 5.95
CA ASP A 131 15.82 27.19 5.43
C ASP A 131 15.09 27.87 4.26
N SER A 132 13.94 27.32 3.80
CA SER A 132 13.24 27.77 2.59
C SER A 132 12.50 29.10 2.75
N GLY A 133 12.23 29.53 3.97
CA GLY A 133 11.33 30.67 4.22
C GLY A 133 9.83 30.37 4.02
N ILE A 134 9.46 29.10 3.79
CA ILE A 134 8.08 28.66 3.60
C ILE A 134 7.55 28.12 4.92
N TYR A 135 6.39 28.62 5.37
CA TYR A 135 5.81 28.29 6.68
C TYR A 135 4.38 27.75 6.60
N SER A 136 3.70 27.97 5.48
CA SER A 136 2.30 27.59 5.28
C SER A 136 2.05 27.13 3.83
N ILE A 137 0.82 26.68 3.56
CA ILE A 137 0.40 26.34 2.18
C ILE A 137 0.36 27.57 1.31
N GLU A 138 -0.03 28.73 1.83
CA GLU A 138 -0.13 29.98 1.08
C GLU A 138 1.24 30.42 0.56
N ASP A 139 2.33 30.16 1.30
CA ASP A 139 3.69 30.46 0.88
C ASP A 139 4.16 29.56 -0.29
N MET A 140 3.39 28.52 -0.60
CA MET A 140 3.68 27.60 -1.71
C MET A 140 3.18 28.10 -3.06
N GLU A 141 2.45 29.22 -3.14
CA GLU A 141 2.04 29.79 -4.42
C GLU A 141 3.25 30.10 -5.29
N GLY A 142 3.23 29.61 -6.54
CA GLY A 142 4.35 29.77 -7.48
C GLY A 142 5.60 28.97 -7.12
N LYS A 143 5.55 28.03 -6.18
CA LYS A 143 6.66 27.14 -5.82
C LYS A 143 6.53 25.78 -6.51
N SER A 144 7.56 24.94 -6.34
CA SER A 144 7.59 23.60 -6.91
C SER A 144 7.24 22.53 -5.85
N ILE A 145 6.51 21.48 -6.28
CA ILE A 145 6.13 20.36 -5.42
C ILE A 145 6.48 19.01 -6.06
N ALA A 146 7.08 18.12 -5.29
CA ALA A 146 7.30 16.72 -5.63
C ALA A 146 6.19 15.85 -5.03
N TRP A 147 5.32 15.31 -5.89
CA TRP A 147 4.43 14.21 -5.55
C TRP A 147 5.22 12.91 -5.50
N ALA A 148 4.78 11.93 -4.68
CA ALA A 148 5.52 10.66 -4.56
C ALA A 148 5.31 9.76 -5.80
N ASP A 149 4.06 9.37 -6.06
CA ASP A 149 3.67 8.45 -7.14
C ASP A 149 2.22 8.74 -7.56
N PRO A 150 1.86 8.65 -8.85
CA PRO A 150 0.49 8.91 -9.34
C PRO A 150 -0.59 8.07 -8.65
N ASN A 151 -0.25 6.85 -8.20
CA ASN A 151 -1.16 5.92 -7.54
C ASN A 151 -1.05 5.97 -6.02
N SER A 152 -0.24 6.88 -5.45
CA SER A 152 -0.09 6.99 -4.01
C SER A 152 -1.25 7.75 -3.36
N THR A 153 -1.88 7.15 -2.36
CA THR A 153 -2.96 7.78 -1.58
C THR A 153 -2.46 9.04 -0.89
N SER A 154 -1.43 8.94 -0.05
CA SER A 154 -0.90 10.07 0.74
C SER A 154 0.16 10.88 0.01
N GLY A 155 0.81 10.29 -0.99
CA GLY A 155 1.85 10.98 -1.75
C GLY A 155 1.32 11.79 -2.94
N TYR A 156 0.01 11.71 -3.25
CA TYR A 156 -0.58 12.45 -4.36
C TYR A 156 -2.08 12.66 -4.20
N LEU A 157 -2.92 11.60 -4.23
CA LEU A 157 -4.35 11.76 -4.45
C LEU A 157 -5.06 12.51 -3.32
N VAL A 158 -4.76 12.19 -2.06
CA VAL A 158 -5.38 12.87 -0.91
C VAL A 158 -4.93 14.32 -0.81
N PRO A 159 -3.63 14.66 -0.79
CA PRO A 159 -3.22 16.06 -0.73
C PRO A 159 -3.71 16.87 -1.93
N PHE A 160 -3.71 16.31 -3.14
CA PHE A 160 -4.26 16.98 -4.32
C PHE A 160 -5.76 17.28 -4.16
N PHE A 161 -6.53 16.28 -3.71
CA PHE A 161 -7.97 16.42 -3.47
C PHE A 161 -8.27 17.44 -2.37
N GLU A 162 -7.57 17.37 -1.23
CA GLU A 162 -7.83 18.28 -0.11
C GLU A 162 -7.46 19.72 -0.43
N LEU A 163 -6.35 19.97 -1.14
CA LEU A 163 -6.02 21.29 -1.66
C LEU A 163 -7.14 21.82 -2.58
N THR A 164 -7.59 20.98 -3.52
CA THR A 164 -8.68 21.36 -4.44
C THR A 164 -9.98 21.64 -3.71
N LYS A 165 -10.35 20.80 -2.72
CA LYS A 165 -11.54 21.01 -1.88
C LYS A 165 -11.49 22.34 -1.11
N ASN A 166 -10.30 22.77 -0.72
CA ASN A 166 -10.07 24.02 -0.02
C ASN A 166 -9.86 25.23 -0.97
N GLY A 167 -10.18 25.09 -2.26
CA GLY A 167 -10.14 26.16 -3.23
C GLY A 167 -8.78 26.40 -3.89
N ILE A 168 -7.78 25.55 -3.60
CA ILE A 168 -6.45 25.60 -4.18
C ILE A 168 -6.38 24.57 -5.33
N ASN A 169 -6.32 25.03 -6.59
CA ASN A 169 -6.09 24.13 -7.71
C ASN A 169 -4.57 23.87 -7.88
N PRO A 170 -4.06 22.67 -7.56
CA PRO A 170 -2.62 22.41 -7.59
C PRO A 170 -1.98 22.61 -8.96
N ASN A 171 -2.73 22.44 -10.06
CA ASN A 171 -2.21 22.56 -11.42
C ASN A 171 -1.85 24.00 -11.83
N ILE A 172 -2.39 25.00 -11.11
CA ILE A 172 -2.12 26.41 -11.38
C ILE A 172 -1.48 27.12 -10.19
N PHE A 173 -1.63 26.57 -9.00
CA PHE A 173 -1.09 27.13 -7.75
C PHE A 173 0.43 26.93 -7.67
N PHE A 174 0.91 25.75 -8.03
CA PHE A 174 2.33 25.45 -8.10
C PHE A 174 2.88 25.82 -9.50
N GLU A 175 4.04 26.48 -9.54
CA GLU A 175 4.73 26.77 -10.79
C GLU A 175 5.20 25.47 -11.49
N ARG A 176 5.64 24.49 -10.69
CA ARG A 176 6.11 23.20 -11.18
C ARG A 176 5.67 22.07 -10.28
N THR A 177 5.11 21.04 -10.90
CA THR A 177 4.78 19.78 -10.22
C THR A 177 5.51 18.62 -10.91
N GLY A 178 5.83 17.56 -10.16
CA GLY A 178 6.41 16.35 -10.72
C GLY A 178 6.30 15.19 -9.75
N PHE A 179 6.50 13.98 -10.26
CA PHE A 179 6.54 12.77 -9.46
C PHE A 179 8.00 12.38 -9.18
N SER A 180 8.33 12.17 -7.92
CA SER A 180 9.69 11.79 -7.50
C SER A 180 9.98 10.29 -7.66
N GLY A 181 8.97 9.47 -7.95
CA GLY A 181 9.06 8.02 -8.03
C GLY A 181 8.90 7.32 -6.68
N GLY A 182 8.65 8.08 -5.59
CA GLY A 182 8.38 7.51 -4.28
C GLY A 182 8.55 8.48 -3.13
N HIS A 183 8.20 8.04 -1.94
CA HIS A 183 8.23 8.87 -0.74
C HIS A 183 9.65 9.24 -0.30
N GLU A 184 10.56 8.28 -0.30
CA GLU A 184 11.97 8.49 0.07
C GLU A 184 12.66 9.41 -0.94
N GLN A 185 12.44 9.17 -2.24
CA GLN A 185 12.98 9.99 -3.33
C GLN A 185 12.47 11.43 -3.25
N GLY A 186 11.19 11.63 -2.87
CA GLY A 186 10.62 12.96 -2.66
C GLY A 186 11.32 13.75 -1.56
N VAL A 187 11.61 13.12 -0.42
CA VAL A 187 12.37 13.75 0.66
C VAL A 187 13.78 14.14 0.20
N ILE A 188 14.48 13.22 -0.47
CA ILE A 188 15.81 13.48 -1.02
C ILE A 188 15.78 14.64 -2.04
N ALA A 189 14.78 14.68 -2.91
CA ALA A 189 14.64 15.75 -3.90
C ALA A 189 14.45 17.14 -3.26
N VAL A 190 13.70 17.22 -2.15
CA VAL A 190 13.50 18.47 -1.41
C VAL A 190 14.77 18.89 -0.68
N ILE A 191 15.46 17.98 0.01
CA ILE A 191 16.73 18.27 0.69
C ILE A 191 17.76 18.77 -0.32
N ASN A 192 17.84 18.14 -1.49
CA ASN A 192 18.75 18.52 -2.57
C ASN A 192 18.31 19.74 -3.38
N LYS A 193 17.26 20.47 -2.93
CA LYS A 193 16.77 21.70 -3.57
C LYS A 193 16.25 21.51 -5.01
N GLN A 194 15.88 20.29 -5.38
CA GLN A 194 15.26 20.00 -6.68
C GLN A 194 13.79 20.43 -6.73
N TYR A 195 13.12 20.39 -5.56
CA TYR A 195 11.78 20.90 -5.31
C TYR A 195 11.74 21.69 -4.01
N ASP A 196 10.78 22.61 -3.91
CA ASP A 196 10.58 23.40 -2.70
C ASP A 196 9.85 22.60 -1.61
N ALA A 197 8.88 21.79 -2.01
CA ALA A 197 8.11 20.91 -1.13
C ALA A 197 8.01 19.49 -1.66
N GLY A 198 7.69 18.58 -0.77
CA GLY A 198 7.27 17.23 -1.08
C GLY A 198 6.12 16.78 -0.17
N VAL A 199 5.49 15.66 -0.52
CA VAL A 199 4.45 15.04 0.30
C VAL A 199 4.79 13.59 0.61
N THR A 200 4.46 13.16 1.83
CA THR A 200 4.72 11.79 2.26
C THR A 200 3.70 11.33 3.30
N TRP A 201 3.75 10.05 3.66
CA TRP A 201 2.95 9.49 4.73
C TRP A 201 3.64 9.64 6.08
N VAL A 202 2.84 9.96 7.09
CA VAL A 202 3.23 10.04 8.49
C VAL A 202 2.18 9.36 9.35
N SER A 203 2.58 8.78 10.47
CA SER A 203 1.69 8.02 11.35
C SER A 203 2.18 8.07 12.79
N GLY A 204 1.33 7.61 13.71
CA GLY A 204 1.62 7.56 15.12
C GLY A 204 1.18 8.82 15.87
N THR A 205 1.52 8.87 17.15
CA THR A 205 1.13 9.91 18.10
C THR A 205 2.20 10.99 18.31
N GLY A 206 3.35 10.84 17.64
CA GLY A 206 4.47 11.79 17.72
C GLY A 206 4.17 13.13 17.03
N LYS A 207 4.95 14.14 17.38
CA LYS A 207 4.82 15.48 16.82
C LYS A 207 5.57 15.65 15.52
N ALA A 208 5.16 16.62 14.72
CA ALA A 208 5.78 16.91 13.42
C ALA A 208 7.23 17.36 13.56
N GLU A 209 7.55 18.18 14.58
CA GLU A 209 8.90 18.64 14.90
C GLU A 209 9.87 17.51 15.28
N ASP A 210 9.35 16.37 15.75
CA ASP A 210 10.12 15.17 16.12
C ASP A 210 10.14 14.12 14.99
N GLY A 211 9.56 14.44 13.80
CA GLY A 211 9.44 13.53 12.65
C GLY A 211 8.41 12.43 12.84
N PHE A 212 7.45 12.62 13.77
CA PHE A 212 6.43 11.65 14.15
C PHE A 212 7.01 10.36 14.77
N ASP A 213 6.16 9.41 15.14
CA ASP A 213 6.59 8.11 15.67
C ASP A 213 6.88 7.10 14.55
N ARG A 214 6.14 7.23 13.43
CA ARG A 214 6.19 6.36 12.25
C ARG A 214 6.00 7.20 10.98
N GLY A 215 6.29 6.60 9.86
CA GLY A 215 6.17 7.24 8.55
C GLY A 215 7.51 7.39 7.86
N MET A 216 7.48 7.95 6.67
CA MET A 216 8.69 8.05 5.85
C MET A 216 9.76 8.92 6.50
N LEU A 217 9.40 10.07 7.07
CA LEU A 217 10.37 10.94 7.73
C LEU A 217 11.09 10.19 8.85
N LYS A 218 10.33 9.47 9.69
CA LYS A 218 10.90 8.67 10.78
C LYS A 218 11.78 7.52 10.27
N ASN A 219 11.38 6.87 9.21
CA ASN A 219 12.18 5.81 8.60
C ASN A 219 13.53 6.34 8.08
N MET A 220 13.54 7.49 7.43
CA MET A 220 14.76 8.10 6.92
C MET A 220 15.67 8.60 8.05
N MET A 221 15.10 9.14 9.14
CA MET A 221 15.88 9.47 10.35
C MET A 221 16.57 8.23 10.95
N LYS A 222 15.84 7.10 11.05
CA LYS A 222 16.42 5.84 11.55
C LYS A 222 17.52 5.28 10.65
N LYS A 223 17.48 5.58 9.37
CA LYS A 223 18.51 5.21 8.39
C LYS A 223 19.70 6.19 8.41
N GLY A 224 19.61 7.31 9.11
CA GLY A 224 20.62 8.39 9.09
C GLY A 224 20.64 9.17 7.77
N LEU A 225 19.55 9.13 7.00
CA LEU A 225 19.40 9.83 5.72
C LEU A 225 18.70 11.19 5.85
N LEU A 226 18.17 11.49 7.02
CA LEU A 226 17.45 12.72 7.30
C LEU A 226 17.76 13.18 8.73
N ASP A 227 18.16 14.44 8.88
CA ASP A 227 17.99 15.20 10.12
C ASP A 227 16.64 15.93 10.05
N ILE A 228 15.75 15.71 11.02
CA ILE A 228 14.44 16.37 11.02
C ILE A 228 14.56 17.89 11.17
N ASP A 229 15.66 18.36 11.70
CA ASP A 229 15.97 19.80 11.77
C ASP A 229 16.20 20.46 10.42
N ASP A 230 16.39 19.68 9.37
CA ASP A 230 16.49 20.18 7.98
C ASP A 230 15.10 20.45 7.35
N LEU A 231 14.05 19.90 7.93
CA LEU A 231 12.70 19.98 7.38
C LEU A 231 11.70 20.66 8.33
N ARG A 232 10.64 21.15 7.74
CA ARG A 232 9.42 21.64 8.41
C ARG A 232 8.21 21.03 7.73
N VAL A 233 7.29 20.47 8.53
CA VAL A 233 5.96 20.08 8.05
C VAL A 233 5.07 21.32 8.10
N ILE A 234 4.48 21.68 6.96
CA ILE A 234 3.63 22.87 6.79
C ILE A 234 2.15 22.53 6.66
N TRP A 235 1.82 21.26 6.42
CA TRP A 235 0.44 20.81 6.28
C TRP A 235 0.31 19.31 6.56
N GLN A 236 -0.87 18.90 7.02
CA GLN A 236 -1.25 17.50 7.19
C GLN A 236 -2.69 17.30 6.74
N SER A 237 -2.98 16.13 6.16
CA SER A 237 -4.33 15.74 5.79
C SER A 237 -5.19 15.34 6.99
N GLU A 238 -6.50 15.19 6.74
CA GLU A 238 -7.37 14.38 7.58
C GLU A 238 -6.85 12.91 7.63
N LEU A 239 -7.46 12.11 8.52
CA LEU A 239 -7.08 10.70 8.67
C LEU A 239 -7.37 9.90 7.41
N ILE A 240 -6.37 9.25 6.87
CA ILE A 240 -6.45 8.29 5.77
C ILE A 240 -6.51 6.90 6.39
N ILE A 241 -7.58 6.16 6.13
CA ILE A 241 -7.69 4.77 6.60
C ILE A 241 -6.59 3.91 5.95
N ASN A 242 -5.97 3.03 6.74
CA ASN A 242 -4.96 2.10 6.23
C ASN A 242 -5.51 1.28 5.05
N GLY A 243 -4.69 1.13 4.02
CA GLY A 243 -5.04 0.37 2.85
C GLY A 243 -5.18 -1.13 3.15
N PRO A 244 -5.87 -1.87 2.27
CA PRO A 244 -6.08 -3.30 2.48
C PRO A 244 -4.84 -4.12 2.10
N HIS A 245 -4.75 -5.29 2.72
CA HIS A 245 -4.04 -6.43 2.17
C HIS A 245 -5.01 -7.17 1.25
N VAL A 246 -4.62 -7.39 0.02
CA VAL A 246 -5.47 -8.01 -0.99
C VAL A 246 -4.89 -9.34 -1.47
N VAL A 247 -5.79 -10.24 -1.84
CA VAL A 247 -5.47 -11.52 -2.48
C VAL A 247 -6.25 -11.64 -3.78
N ARG A 248 -5.68 -12.38 -4.71
CA ARG A 248 -6.29 -12.71 -5.98
C ARG A 248 -7.00 -14.06 -5.92
#